data_b95a54abcb457ab642298e3f3af4458e
#
_entry.id   b95a54abcb457ab642298e3f3af4458e
#
_cell.length_a   1.000
_cell.length_b   1.000
_cell.length_c   1.000
_cell.angle_alpha   90.00
_cell.angle_beta   90.00
_cell.angle_gamma   90.00
#
_symmetry.space_group_name_H-M   'P 1'
#
loop_
_entity.id
_entity.type
_entity.pdbx_description
1 polymer ?
#
loop_
_entity_poly.entity_id
_entity_poly.type
_entity_poly.pdbx_seq_one_letter_code
_entity_poly.pdbx_strand_id
1 'polypeptide(L)'
;MIDLSLDFLLSVIAILFIVLCGFMIYIFYQRQSEVRFKKSRDIYLKDYSQLWYEYLFNNEIFSVVLIPRGKPQVQAIEMIFSSYLKNITNDDMRWKMKNFANQYLKTFYENDLMNKRWSIRMNALYRIADLQLDELLDACKKLETTKYSKEEFFQLLKIYSLFQPELFIQKIKVPNANYSESEYRRLFVLLEEDIFMRFFDEFTSWSMSIQFAVIDTAAAKKNMKYIGELEQLLTNENDEIKIHALKGLFEIGVIENINPYIPFVTSDLWEVRLMVGKIFKYVPLSYSYPYLEQLLQDENWWVRSQAAKTIAEDREGLEKLKEFISYSTDHYAVEMAQETIMRKQGTR
;
A
#
# COMPACT_ATOMS: atom_id res chain seq x y z
N MET A 1 31.35 -34.45 -44.60
CA MET A 1 30.33 -33.59 -45.19
C MET A 1 29.06 -34.40 -45.30
N ILE A 2 27.96 -33.95 -44.72
CA ILE A 2 26.66 -34.62 -44.87
C ILE A 2 26.13 -34.14 -46.24
N ASP A 3 26.16 -35.01 -47.26
CA ASP A 3 25.53 -34.75 -48.56
C ASP A 3 24.00 -34.77 -48.38
N LEU A 4 23.43 -33.60 -48.13
CA LEU A 4 21.99 -33.42 -48.09
C LEU A 4 21.46 -33.45 -49.51
N SER A 5 20.64 -34.44 -49.86
CA SER A 5 20.03 -34.50 -51.17
C SER A 5 19.13 -33.28 -51.43
N LEU A 6 19.09 -32.78 -52.68
CA LEU A 6 18.25 -31.63 -53.08
C LEU A 6 16.77 -31.87 -52.71
N ASP A 7 16.29 -33.09 -52.87
CA ASP A 7 14.92 -33.49 -52.52
C ASP A 7 14.60 -33.38 -51.02
N PHE A 8 15.59 -33.68 -50.16
CA PHE A 8 15.44 -33.49 -48.73
C PHE A 8 15.32 -31.99 -48.41
N LEU A 9 16.16 -31.15 -49.01
CA LEU A 9 16.12 -29.70 -48.79
C LEU A 9 14.78 -29.09 -49.24
N LEU A 10 14.27 -29.49 -50.42
CA LEU A 10 12.97 -29.07 -50.93
C LEU A 10 11.82 -29.52 -50.01
N SER A 11 11.88 -30.73 -49.47
CA SER A 11 10.88 -31.25 -48.54
C SER A 11 10.85 -30.45 -47.24
N VAL A 12 12.02 -30.08 -46.68
CA VAL A 12 12.12 -29.24 -45.47
C VAL A 12 11.54 -27.85 -45.73
N ILE A 13 11.87 -27.22 -46.85
CA ILE A 13 11.34 -25.91 -47.26
C ILE A 13 9.80 -25.98 -47.39
N ALA A 14 9.26 -27.01 -48.01
CA ALA A 14 7.82 -27.18 -48.19
C ALA A 14 7.11 -27.31 -46.81
N ILE A 15 7.68 -28.10 -45.88
CA ILE A 15 7.15 -28.25 -44.53
C ILE A 15 7.17 -26.90 -43.76
N LEU A 16 8.30 -26.18 -43.81
CA LEU A 16 8.42 -24.87 -43.18
C LEU A 16 7.42 -23.86 -43.75
N PHE A 17 7.20 -23.87 -45.07
CA PHE A 17 6.21 -23.03 -45.72
C PHE A 17 4.78 -23.34 -45.30
N ILE A 18 4.41 -24.63 -45.16
CA ILE A 18 3.09 -25.05 -44.66
C ILE A 18 2.90 -24.60 -43.22
N VAL A 19 3.92 -24.73 -42.36
CA VAL A 19 3.88 -24.28 -40.96
C VAL A 19 3.71 -22.76 -40.92
N LEU A 20 4.44 -22.00 -41.75
CA LEU A 20 4.32 -20.55 -41.82
C LEU A 20 2.92 -20.11 -42.26
N CYS A 21 2.34 -20.74 -43.29
CA CYS A 21 0.96 -20.49 -43.69
C CYS A 21 -0.03 -20.78 -42.59
N GLY A 22 0.15 -21.89 -41.85
CA GLY A 22 -0.66 -22.20 -40.69
C GLY A 22 -0.60 -21.13 -39.58
N PHE A 23 0.60 -20.61 -39.30
CA PHE A 23 0.77 -19.50 -38.37
C PHE A 23 0.08 -18.21 -38.86
N MET A 24 0.20 -17.88 -40.14
CA MET A 24 -0.47 -16.68 -40.68
C MET A 24 -1.99 -16.78 -40.59
N ILE A 25 -2.56 -17.93 -40.93
CA ILE A 25 -4.01 -18.17 -40.77
C ILE A 25 -4.44 -18.07 -39.30
N TYR A 26 -3.66 -18.65 -38.38
CA TYR A 26 -3.91 -18.59 -36.95
C TYR A 26 -3.90 -17.13 -36.42
N ILE A 27 -2.86 -16.36 -36.77
CA ILE A 27 -2.73 -14.94 -36.37
C ILE A 27 -3.87 -14.11 -36.97
N PHE A 28 -4.24 -14.33 -38.20
CA PHE A 28 -5.35 -13.63 -38.85
C PHE A 28 -6.68 -13.92 -38.12
N TYR A 29 -6.96 -15.17 -37.79
CA TYR A 29 -8.17 -15.56 -37.10
C TYR A 29 -8.22 -14.99 -35.67
N GLN A 30 -7.10 -15.05 -34.97
CA GLN A 30 -6.98 -14.46 -33.63
C GLN A 30 -7.20 -12.95 -33.68
N ARG A 31 -6.61 -12.24 -34.63
CA ARG A 31 -6.78 -10.80 -34.81
C ARG A 31 -8.23 -10.42 -35.13
N GLN A 32 -8.88 -11.17 -36.00
CA GLN A 32 -10.31 -10.96 -36.30
C GLN A 32 -11.20 -11.16 -35.09
N SER A 33 -10.92 -12.17 -34.26
CA SER A 33 -11.62 -12.42 -33.01
C SER A 33 -11.43 -11.25 -32.03
N GLU A 34 -10.20 -10.76 -31.88
CA GLU A 34 -9.89 -9.63 -31.00
C GLU A 34 -10.56 -8.33 -31.47
N VAL A 35 -10.56 -8.04 -32.77
CA VAL A 35 -11.24 -6.87 -33.33
C VAL A 35 -12.75 -6.94 -33.07
N ARG A 36 -13.37 -8.09 -33.28
CA ARG A 36 -14.81 -8.29 -32.98
C ARG A 36 -15.08 -8.13 -31.50
N PHE A 37 -14.24 -8.66 -30.65
CA PHE A 37 -14.34 -8.53 -29.20
C PHE A 37 -14.30 -7.04 -28.78
N LYS A 38 -13.27 -6.29 -29.22
CA LYS A 38 -13.12 -4.85 -28.93
C LYS A 38 -14.31 -4.06 -29.45
N LYS A 39 -14.75 -4.33 -30.68
CA LYS A 39 -15.91 -3.64 -31.26
C LYS A 39 -17.18 -3.85 -30.44
N SER A 40 -17.46 -5.09 -30.01
CA SER A 40 -18.62 -5.39 -29.16
C SER A 40 -18.55 -4.70 -27.81
N ARG A 41 -17.37 -4.66 -27.19
CA ARG A 41 -17.11 -3.94 -25.94
C ARG A 41 -17.35 -2.44 -26.09
N ASP A 42 -16.77 -1.84 -27.13
CA ASP A 42 -16.82 -0.39 -27.36
C ASP A 42 -18.22 0.09 -27.74
N ILE A 43 -19.01 -0.73 -28.44
CA ILE A 43 -20.45 -0.46 -28.67
C ILE A 43 -21.19 -0.43 -27.33
N TYR A 44 -20.96 -1.43 -26.45
CA TYR A 44 -21.62 -1.45 -25.15
C TYR A 44 -21.24 -0.22 -24.30
N LEU A 45 -19.94 0.15 -24.27
CA LEU A 45 -19.50 1.36 -23.58
C LEU A 45 -20.21 2.61 -24.09
N LYS A 46 -20.29 2.79 -25.42
CA LYS A 46 -20.92 3.94 -26.02
C LYS A 46 -22.42 4.02 -25.71
N ASP A 47 -23.10 2.89 -25.83
CA ASP A 47 -24.57 2.86 -25.78
C ASP A 47 -25.12 2.86 -24.34
N TYR A 48 -24.34 2.34 -23.36
CA TYR A 48 -24.85 2.09 -22.01
C TYR A 48 -24.12 2.85 -20.89
N SER A 49 -23.04 3.59 -21.15
CA SER A 49 -22.33 4.32 -20.09
C SER A 49 -23.23 5.34 -19.38
N GLN A 50 -24.10 6.02 -20.13
CA GLN A 50 -25.06 6.99 -19.55
C GLN A 50 -26.08 6.29 -18.65
N LEU A 51 -26.63 5.16 -19.07
CA LEU A 51 -27.59 4.39 -18.25
C LEU A 51 -26.93 3.84 -16.97
N TRP A 52 -25.64 3.45 -17.03
CA TRP A 52 -24.88 3.08 -15.83
C TRP A 52 -24.72 4.26 -14.88
N TYR A 53 -24.43 5.45 -15.39
CA TYR A 53 -24.35 6.66 -14.57
C TYR A 53 -25.69 6.97 -13.89
N GLU A 54 -26.78 6.93 -14.62
CA GLU A 54 -28.13 7.18 -14.11
C GLU A 54 -28.53 6.18 -13.02
N TYR A 55 -28.28 4.89 -13.25
CA TYR A 55 -28.54 3.84 -12.26
C TYR A 55 -27.69 4.01 -10.99
N LEU A 56 -26.39 4.28 -11.14
CA LEU A 56 -25.46 4.32 -10.00
C LEU A 56 -25.60 5.61 -9.16
N PHE A 57 -25.87 6.75 -9.79
CA PHE A 57 -25.84 8.06 -9.13
C PHE A 57 -27.18 8.75 -8.99
N ASN A 58 -28.09 8.57 -9.94
CA ASN A 58 -29.38 9.27 -9.96
C ASN A 58 -30.55 8.45 -9.39
N ASN A 59 -30.25 7.26 -8.81
CA ASN A 59 -31.26 6.34 -8.27
C ASN A 59 -32.35 5.93 -9.26
N GLU A 60 -32.04 5.92 -10.55
CA GLU A 60 -32.98 5.41 -11.55
C GLU A 60 -33.15 3.88 -11.44
N ILE A 61 -34.29 3.40 -11.95
CA ILE A 61 -34.63 1.98 -11.90
C ILE A 61 -33.64 1.18 -12.76
N PHE A 62 -33.15 0.06 -12.22
CA PHE A 62 -32.29 -0.85 -12.96
C PHE A 62 -32.89 -1.30 -14.28
N SER A 63 -32.16 -1.12 -15.38
CA SER A 63 -32.59 -1.53 -16.71
C SER A 63 -31.98 -2.88 -17.09
N VAL A 64 -32.81 -3.82 -17.51
CA VAL A 64 -32.39 -5.19 -17.95
C VAL A 64 -31.42 -5.18 -19.12
N VAL A 65 -31.36 -4.08 -19.90
CA VAL A 65 -30.42 -3.96 -21.03
C VAL A 65 -28.96 -3.87 -20.57
N LEU A 66 -28.72 -3.55 -19.29
CA LEU A 66 -27.39 -3.50 -18.67
C LEU A 66 -26.82 -4.89 -18.40
N ILE A 67 -27.65 -5.95 -18.42
CA ILE A 67 -27.18 -7.32 -18.16
C ILE A 67 -26.28 -7.80 -19.30
N PRO A 68 -25.03 -8.25 -18.99
CA PRO A 68 -24.10 -8.67 -20.02
C PRO A 68 -24.51 -10.01 -20.64
N ARG A 69 -24.43 -10.08 -21.97
CA ARG A 69 -24.67 -11.32 -22.73
C ARG A 69 -23.41 -12.12 -23.03
N GLY A 70 -22.24 -11.59 -22.69
CA GLY A 70 -20.96 -12.26 -22.94
C GLY A 70 -19.74 -11.47 -22.48
N LYS A 71 -18.56 -12.07 -22.57
CA LYS A 71 -17.29 -11.52 -22.08
C LYS A 71 -16.95 -10.08 -22.55
N PRO A 72 -17.22 -9.65 -23.81
CA PRO A 72 -16.93 -8.27 -24.20
C PRO A 72 -17.72 -7.23 -23.37
N GLN A 73 -18.99 -7.55 -23.06
CA GLN A 73 -19.84 -6.67 -22.26
C GLN A 73 -19.46 -6.69 -20.78
N VAL A 74 -19.07 -7.85 -20.24
CA VAL A 74 -18.49 -7.96 -18.89
C VAL A 74 -17.27 -7.04 -18.77
N GLN A 75 -16.34 -7.09 -19.74
CA GLN A 75 -15.17 -6.21 -19.73
C GLN A 75 -15.55 -4.73 -19.81
N ALA A 76 -16.59 -4.37 -20.57
CA ALA A 76 -17.08 -3.00 -20.63
C ALA A 76 -17.59 -2.53 -19.26
N ILE A 77 -18.40 -3.36 -18.58
CA ILE A 77 -18.90 -3.07 -17.22
C ILE A 77 -17.74 -2.92 -16.24
N GLU A 78 -16.75 -3.80 -16.28
CA GLU A 78 -15.56 -3.70 -15.44
C GLU A 78 -14.80 -2.39 -15.66
N MET A 79 -14.71 -1.91 -16.90
CA MET A 79 -14.08 -0.62 -17.20
C MET A 79 -14.89 0.54 -16.60
N ILE A 80 -16.21 0.52 -16.72
CA ILE A 80 -17.11 1.51 -16.10
C ILE A 80 -16.94 1.50 -14.58
N PHE A 81 -17.06 0.33 -13.94
CA PHE A 81 -16.95 0.19 -12.50
C PHE A 81 -15.57 0.63 -11.98
N SER A 82 -14.50 0.21 -12.66
CA SER A 82 -13.14 0.62 -12.27
C SER A 82 -12.91 2.12 -12.39
N SER A 83 -13.53 2.80 -13.36
CA SER A 83 -13.41 4.25 -13.51
C SER A 83 -14.07 4.99 -12.34
N TYR A 84 -15.20 4.50 -11.86
CA TYR A 84 -15.92 5.10 -10.74
C TYR A 84 -15.26 4.77 -9.40
N LEU A 85 -14.86 3.52 -9.17
CA LEU A 85 -14.21 3.10 -7.92
C LEU A 85 -12.91 3.84 -7.62
N LYS A 86 -12.19 4.30 -8.66
CA LYS A 86 -10.93 5.06 -8.50
C LYS A 86 -11.16 6.51 -8.07
N ASN A 87 -12.28 7.09 -8.45
CA ASN A 87 -12.48 8.54 -8.38
C ASN A 87 -13.58 8.96 -7.40
N ILE A 88 -14.41 8.02 -6.94
CA ILE A 88 -15.62 8.34 -6.17
C ILE A 88 -15.73 7.40 -4.98
N THR A 89 -15.87 7.98 -3.79
CA THR A 89 -16.22 7.31 -2.54
C THR A 89 -17.70 7.51 -2.26
N ASN A 90 -18.54 6.56 -2.68
CA ASN A 90 -19.97 6.56 -2.42
C ASN A 90 -20.42 5.14 -2.09
N ASP A 91 -20.90 4.93 -0.89
CA ASP A 91 -21.23 3.58 -0.37
C ASP A 91 -22.46 2.98 -1.09
N ASP A 92 -23.46 3.79 -1.43
CA ASP A 92 -24.63 3.33 -2.21
C ASP A 92 -24.22 2.84 -3.60
N MET A 93 -23.36 3.60 -4.29
CA MET A 93 -22.80 3.19 -5.58
C MET A 93 -22.01 1.87 -5.46
N ARG A 94 -21.17 1.73 -4.43
CA ARG A 94 -20.40 0.50 -4.18
C ARG A 94 -21.33 -0.69 -3.91
N TRP A 95 -22.37 -0.47 -3.13
CA TRP A 95 -23.38 -1.48 -2.84
C TRP A 95 -24.12 -1.94 -4.11
N LYS A 96 -24.55 -0.99 -4.97
CA LYS A 96 -25.18 -1.31 -6.25
C LYS A 96 -24.26 -2.11 -7.18
N MET A 97 -22.98 -1.71 -7.28
CA MET A 97 -21.99 -2.44 -8.07
C MET A 97 -21.76 -3.85 -7.55
N LYS A 98 -21.60 -4.02 -6.21
CA LYS A 98 -21.44 -5.30 -5.55
C LYS A 98 -22.63 -6.22 -5.83
N ASN A 99 -23.85 -5.74 -5.62
CA ASN A 99 -25.07 -6.52 -5.85
C ASN A 99 -25.22 -6.91 -7.31
N PHE A 100 -24.98 -6.00 -8.24
CA PHE A 100 -25.00 -6.32 -9.66
C PHE A 100 -23.96 -7.39 -10.01
N ALA A 101 -22.75 -7.25 -9.50
CA ALA A 101 -21.68 -8.21 -9.78
C ALA A 101 -21.97 -9.60 -9.20
N ASN A 102 -22.50 -9.69 -7.99
CA ASN A 102 -22.93 -10.95 -7.39
C ASN A 102 -24.03 -11.61 -8.22
N GLN A 103 -25.00 -10.84 -8.70
CA GLN A 103 -26.14 -11.38 -9.43
C GLN A 103 -25.80 -11.78 -10.88
N TYR A 104 -24.98 -10.99 -11.59
CA TYR A 104 -24.80 -11.15 -13.03
C TYR A 104 -23.38 -11.48 -13.48
N LEU A 105 -22.36 -11.22 -12.64
CA LEU A 105 -20.94 -11.43 -13.00
C LEU A 105 -20.29 -12.58 -12.24
N LYS A 106 -20.91 -13.10 -11.18
CA LYS A 106 -20.37 -14.15 -10.32
C LYS A 106 -19.87 -15.36 -11.11
N THR A 107 -20.70 -15.94 -11.96
CA THR A 107 -20.36 -17.13 -12.76
C THR A 107 -19.20 -16.86 -13.73
N PHE A 108 -19.08 -15.63 -14.26
CA PHE A 108 -17.94 -15.27 -15.10
C PHE A 108 -16.63 -15.28 -14.29
N TYR A 109 -16.63 -14.73 -13.07
CA TYR A 109 -15.45 -14.72 -12.22
C TYR A 109 -15.09 -16.10 -11.68
N GLU A 110 -16.06 -16.93 -11.32
CA GLU A 110 -15.84 -18.33 -10.95
C GLU A 110 -15.10 -19.11 -12.07
N ASN A 111 -15.57 -18.97 -13.31
CA ASN A 111 -14.94 -19.59 -14.47
C ASN A 111 -13.55 -18.99 -14.76
N ASP A 112 -13.37 -17.69 -14.59
CA ASP A 112 -12.10 -17.02 -14.83
C ASP A 112 -11.05 -17.35 -13.76
N LEU A 113 -11.44 -17.60 -12.50
CA LEU A 113 -10.55 -18.12 -11.45
C LEU A 113 -9.98 -19.51 -11.76
N MET A 114 -10.73 -20.35 -12.49
CA MET A 114 -10.30 -21.71 -12.88
C MET A 114 -9.62 -21.72 -14.27
N ASN A 115 -9.36 -20.57 -14.88
CA ASN A 115 -8.77 -20.48 -16.21
C ASN A 115 -7.28 -20.88 -16.20
N LYS A 116 -6.81 -21.52 -17.28
CA LYS A 116 -5.40 -21.92 -17.43
C LYS A 116 -4.46 -20.70 -17.56
N ARG A 117 -4.95 -19.55 -18.05
CA ARG A 117 -4.16 -18.34 -18.26
C ARG A 117 -4.07 -17.56 -16.95
N TRP A 118 -2.86 -17.38 -16.45
CA TRP A 118 -2.56 -16.60 -15.25
C TRP A 118 -3.20 -15.20 -15.26
N SER A 119 -3.09 -14.46 -16.37
CA SER A 119 -3.63 -13.09 -16.47
C SER A 119 -5.15 -13.01 -16.30
N ILE A 120 -5.90 -14.08 -16.71
CA ILE A 120 -7.34 -14.12 -16.53
C ILE A 120 -7.68 -14.35 -15.05
N ARG A 121 -6.99 -15.28 -14.38
CA ARG A 121 -7.18 -15.53 -12.95
C ARG A 121 -6.84 -14.28 -12.11
N MET A 122 -5.71 -13.63 -12.42
CA MET A 122 -5.31 -12.39 -11.74
C MET A 122 -6.35 -11.28 -11.88
N ASN A 123 -6.90 -11.08 -13.09
CA ASN A 123 -7.94 -10.08 -13.30
C ASN A 123 -9.20 -10.41 -12.47
N ALA A 124 -9.61 -11.68 -12.41
CA ALA A 124 -10.73 -12.10 -11.56
C ALA A 124 -10.48 -11.78 -10.08
N LEU A 125 -9.29 -12.11 -9.56
CA LEU A 125 -8.89 -11.79 -8.18
C LEU A 125 -8.93 -10.28 -7.90
N TYR A 126 -8.42 -9.45 -8.83
CA TYR A 126 -8.53 -7.99 -8.69
C TYR A 126 -9.99 -7.52 -8.61
N ARG A 127 -10.87 -8.03 -9.48
CA ARG A 127 -12.28 -7.65 -9.47
C ARG A 127 -13.02 -8.09 -8.21
N ILE A 128 -12.72 -9.30 -7.73
CA ILE A 128 -13.28 -9.81 -6.47
C ILE A 128 -12.90 -8.91 -5.29
N ALA A 129 -11.64 -8.50 -5.21
CA ALA A 129 -11.18 -7.59 -4.16
C ALA A 129 -11.77 -6.18 -4.31
N ASP A 130 -11.75 -5.60 -5.52
CA ASP A 130 -12.17 -4.22 -5.77
C ASP A 130 -13.69 -4.04 -5.60
N LEU A 131 -14.49 -5.03 -6.00
CA LEU A 131 -15.95 -5.04 -5.88
C LEU A 131 -16.44 -5.66 -4.56
N GLN A 132 -15.53 -6.15 -3.73
CA GLN A 132 -15.83 -6.79 -2.45
C GLN A 132 -16.83 -7.94 -2.55
N LEU A 133 -16.55 -8.91 -3.45
CA LEU A 133 -17.44 -10.04 -3.73
C LEU A 133 -17.18 -11.22 -2.78
N ASP A 134 -17.69 -11.13 -1.57
CA ASP A 134 -17.55 -12.12 -0.51
C ASP A 134 -18.18 -13.49 -0.89
N GLU A 135 -19.22 -13.51 -1.73
CA GLU A 135 -19.81 -14.75 -2.23
C GLU A 135 -18.88 -15.60 -3.09
N LEU A 136 -17.75 -15.05 -3.57
CA LEU A 136 -16.73 -15.77 -4.34
C LEU A 136 -15.60 -16.34 -3.48
N LEU A 137 -15.72 -16.24 -2.17
CA LEU A 137 -14.65 -16.65 -1.26
C LEU A 137 -14.32 -18.15 -1.38
N ASP A 138 -15.34 -19.00 -1.55
CA ASP A 138 -15.12 -20.45 -1.71
C ASP A 138 -14.45 -20.79 -3.05
N ALA A 139 -14.74 -20.03 -4.10
CA ALA A 139 -14.02 -20.14 -5.36
C ALA A 139 -12.55 -19.72 -5.25
N CYS A 140 -12.26 -18.67 -4.46
CA CYS A 140 -10.90 -18.26 -4.12
C CYS A 140 -10.15 -19.34 -3.33
N LYS A 141 -10.78 -19.96 -2.33
CA LYS A 141 -10.19 -21.08 -1.58
C LYS A 141 -9.91 -22.29 -2.50
N LYS A 142 -10.80 -22.56 -3.45
CA LYS A 142 -10.60 -23.62 -4.43
C LYS A 142 -9.40 -23.33 -5.35
N LEU A 143 -9.20 -22.09 -5.77
CA LEU A 143 -7.99 -21.70 -6.52
C LEU A 143 -6.72 -22.02 -5.72
N GLU A 144 -6.71 -21.77 -4.41
CA GLU A 144 -5.57 -22.05 -3.53
C GLU A 144 -5.18 -23.54 -3.48
N THR A 145 -6.11 -24.46 -3.75
CA THR A 145 -5.81 -25.91 -3.84
C THR A 145 -5.14 -26.31 -5.15
N THR A 146 -5.01 -25.40 -6.10
CA THR A 146 -4.34 -25.58 -7.38
C THR A 146 -2.93 -25.00 -7.38
N LYS A 147 -2.23 -25.03 -8.52
CA LYS A 147 -0.94 -24.35 -8.67
C LYS A 147 -1.19 -22.86 -8.91
N TYR A 148 -0.75 -22.01 -7.99
CA TYR A 148 -0.84 -20.55 -8.05
C TYR A 148 0.56 -19.89 -7.98
N SER A 149 0.65 -18.65 -8.42
CA SER A 149 1.86 -17.82 -8.31
C SER A 149 1.89 -17.03 -7.00
N LYS A 150 3.06 -16.44 -6.68
CA LYS A 150 3.22 -15.55 -5.52
C LYS A 150 2.26 -14.36 -5.60
N GLU A 151 2.07 -13.80 -6.78
CA GLU A 151 1.19 -12.65 -7.02
C GLU A 151 -0.29 -13.03 -6.83
N GLU A 152 -0.70 -14.23 -7.26
CA GLU A 152 -2.05 -14.74 -7.01
C GLU A 152 -2.28 -14.94 -5.52
N PHE A 153 -1.30 -15.49 -4.81
CA PHE A 153 -1.40 -15.66 -3.37
C PHE A 153 -1.50 -14.31 -2.64
N PHE A 154 -0.75 -13.30 -3.09
CA PHE A 154 -0.89 -11.95 -2.55
C PHE A 154 -2.31 -11.39 -2.70
N GLN A 155 -2.95 -11.60 -3.85
CA GLN A 155 -4.35 -11.16 -4.05
C GLN A 155 -5.33 -11.99 -3.20
N LEU A 156 -5.08 -13.29 -3.00
CA LEU A 156 -5.85 -14.10 -2.06
C LEU A 156 -5.72 -13.57 -0.63
N LEU A 157 -4.51 -13.22 -0.18
CA LEU A 157 -4.30 -12.59 1.13
C LEU A 157 -5.07 -11.26 1.24
N LYS A 158 -5.10 -10.43 0.19
CA LYS A 158 -5.90 -9.21 0.15
C LYS A 158 -7.40 -9.52 0.29
N ILE A 159 -7.90 -10.54 -0.37
CA ILE A 159 -9.30 -10.98 -0.26
C ILE A 159 -9.60 -11.50 1.14
N TYR A 160 -8.70 -12.30 1.72
CA TYR A 160 -8.86 -12.80 3.08
C TYR A 160 -8.80 -11.68 4.13
N SER A 161 -7.94 -10.68 3.96
CA SER A 161 -7.91 -9.53 4.86
C SER A 161 -9.22 -8.73 4.88
N LEU A 162 -9.98 -8.73 3.78
CA LEU A 162 -11.26 -8.07 3.67
C LEU A 162 -12.44 -8.90 4.24
N PHE A 163 -12.39 -10.23 4.09
CA PHE A 163 -13.58 -11.06 4.36
C PHE A 163 -13.39 -12.13 5.45
N GLN A 164 -12.17 -12.56 5.68
CA GLN A 164 -11.82 -13.58 6.68
C GLN A 164 -10.51 -13.26 7.38
N PRO A 165 -10.49 -12.24 8.24
CA PRO A 165 -9.26 -11.78 8.91
C PRO A 165 -8.53 -12.89 9.68
N GLU A 166 -9.26 -13.83 10.28
CA GLU A 166 -8.67 -14.97 10.98
C GLU A 166 -7.87 -15.88 10.04
N LEU A 167 -8.45 -16.17 8.87
CA LEU A 167 -7.76 -16.94 7.84
C LEU A 167 -6.54 -16.18 7.30
N PHE A 168 -6.66 -14.87 7.12
CA PHE A 168 -5.55 -14.01 6.72
C PHE A 168 -4.37 -14.12 7.71
N ILE A 169 -4.62 -14.00 9.02
CA ILE A 169 -3.58 -14.12 10.06
C ILE A 169 -2.93 -15.50 10.02
N GLN A 170 -3.70 -16.56 9.83
CA GLN A 170 -3.15 -17.90 9.69
C GLN A 170 -2.24 -18.04 8.46
N LYS A 171 -2.70 -17.51 7.31
CA LYS A 171 -1.99 -17.61 6.03
C LYS A 171 -0.73 -16.77 5.95
N ILE A 172 -0.68 -15.63 6.62
CA ILE A 172 0.49 -14.75 6.63
C ILE A 172 1.66 -15.36 7.44
N LYS A 173 1.36 -16.30 8.36
CA LYS A 173 2.38 -17.06 9.13
C LYS A 173 3.08 -18.14 8.30
N VAL A 174 2.58 -18.49 7.12
CA VAL A 174 3.16 -19.56 6.29
C VAL A 174 4.45 -19.08 5.62
N PRO A 175 5.54 -19.89 5.59
CA PRO A 175 6.83 -19.51 5.01
C PRO A 175 6.78 -19.00 3.56
N ASN A 176 5.79 -19.45 2.78
CA ASN A 176 5.59 -19.00 1.39
C ASN A 176 5.09 -17.54 1.28
N ALA A 177 4.63 -16.94 2.37
CA ALA A 177 4.22 -15.54 2.45
C ALA A 177 5.41 -14.61 2.73
N ASN A 178 6.53 -14.79 2.01
CA ASN A 178 7.69 -13.91 2.17
C ASN A 178 7.53 -12.69 1.23
N TYR A 179 6.92 -11.64 1.76
CA TYR A 179 6.69 -10.36 1.08
C TYR A 179 7.58 -9.27 1.69
N SER A 180 7.77 -8.20 0.93
CA SER A 180 8.44 -6.99 1.41
C SER A 180 7.55 -6.24 2.42
N GLU A 181 8.17 -5.40 3.22
CA GLU A 181 7.48 -4.47 4.13
C GLU A 181 6.36 -3.68 3.42
N SER A 182 6.66 -3.11 2.25
CA SER A 182 5.67 -2.34 1.48
C SER A 182 4.50 -3.17 0.98
N GLU A 183 4.69 -4.46 0.71
CA GLU A 183 3.62 -5.39 0.35
C GLU A 183 2.75 -5.70 1.57
N TYR A 184 3.34 -5.97 2.74
CA TYR A 184 2.58 -6.17 3.98
C TYR A 184 1.78 -4.93 4.37
N ARG A 185 2.34 -3.72 4.26
CA ARG A 185 1.62 -2.47 4.52
C ARG A 185 0.35 -2.35 3.66
N ARG A 186 0.41 -2.73 2.37
CA ARG A 186 -0.78 -2.73 1.50
C ARG A 186 -1.88 -3.70 1.93
N LEU A 187 -1.53 -4.75 2.67
CA LEU A 187 -2.50 -5.67 3.26
C LEU A 187 -3.04 -5.13 4.58
N PHE A 188 -2.17 -4.63 5.46
CA PHE A 188 -2.53 -4.19 6.81
C PHE A 188 -3.41 -2.94 6.84
N VAL A 189 -3.26 -2.05 5.86
CA VAL A 189 -4.13 -0.86 5.74
C VAL A 189 -5.60 -1.22 5.52
N LEU A 190 -5.88 -2.43 5.01
CA LEU A 190 -7.24 -2.93 4.75
C LEU A 190 -7.90 -3.54 5.99
N LEU A 191 -7.12 -3.85 7.02
CA LEU A 191 -7.62 -4.48 8.24
C LEU A 191 -8.41 -3.49 9.09
N GLU A 192 -9.50 -3.97 9.67
CA GLU A 192 -10.18 -3.29 10.75
C GLU A 192 -9.25 -3.13 11.96
N GLU A 193 -9.56 -2.17 12.81
CA GLU A 193 -8.65 -1.73 13.85
C GLU A 193 -8.34 -2.82 14.88
N ASP A 194 -9.34 -3.52 15.36
CA ASP A 194 -9.21 -4.61 16.33
C ASP A 194 -8.41 -5.80 15.80
N ILE A 195 -8.54 -6.09 14.51
CA ILE A 195 -7.74 -7.12 13.86
C ILE A 195 -6.29 -6.65 13.71
N PHE A 196 -6.09 -5.38 13.37
CA PHE A 196 -4.76 -4.83 13.22
C PHE A 196 -4.01 -4.74 14.55
N MET A 197 -4.70 -4.40 15.67
CA MET A 197 -4.10 -4.37 16.99
C MET A 197 -3.49 -5.71 17.42
N ARG A 198 -4.06 -6.83 17.02
CA ARG A 198 -3.52 -8.18 17.32
C ARG A 198 -2.09 -8.41 16.81
N PHE A 199 -1.64 -7.65 15.82
CA PHE A 199 -0.25 -7.72 15.37
C PHE A 199 0.73 -7.13 16.38
N PHE A 200 0.29 -6.21 17.24
CA PHE A 200 1.09 -5.74 18.36
C PHE A 200 1.13 -6.78 19.50
N ASP A 201 0.02 -7.48 19.78
CA ASP A 201 -0.02 -8.53 20.80
C ASP A 201 1.00 -9.65 20.57
N GLU A 202 1.24 -10.00 19.31
CA GLU A 202 2.17 -11.05 18.88
C GLU A 202 3.45 -10.49 18.24
N PHE A 203 3.79 -9.22 18.46
CA PHE A 203 4.76 -8.45 17.69
C PHE A 203 6.10 -9.16 17.51
N THR A 204 6.67 -9.71 18.58
CA THR A 204 7.97 -10.38 18.58
C THR A 204 7.98 -11.71 17.84
N SER A 205 6.81 -12.31 17.60
CA SER A 205 6.68 -13.57 16.84
C SER A 205 6.74 -13.38 15.32
N TRP A 206 6.56 -12.15 14.85
CA TRP A 206 6.54 -11.83 13.43
C TRP A 206 7.94 -11.65 12.84
N SER A 207 8.07 -11.89 11.54
CA SER A 207 9.29 -11.55 10.81
C SER A 207 9.55 -10.03 10.82
N MET A 208 10.82 -9.62 10.68
CA MET A 208 11.21 -8.20 10.66
C MET A 208 10.42 -7.38 9.63
N SER A 209 10.19 -7.91 8.42
CA SER A 209 9.39 -7.22 7.41
C SER A 209 7.95 -6.97 7.84
N ILE A 210 7.36 -7.89 8.62
CA ILE A 210 6.01 -7.72 9.18
C ILE A 210 6.05 -6.70 10.32
N GLN A 211 7.04 -6.79 11.21
CA GLN A 211 7.21 -5.86 12.33
C GLN A 211 7.31 -4.40 11.84
N PHE A 212 8.17 -4.14 10.84
CA PHE A 212 8.27 -2.80 10.25
C PHE A 212 6.97 -2.38 9.56
N ALA A 213 6.32 -3.28 8.83
CA ALA A 213 5.04 -2.98 8.18
C ALA A 213 3.92 -2.65 9.19
N VAL A 214 3.92 -3.28 10.38
CA VAL A 214 2.98 -2.96 11.48
C VAL A 214 3.24 -1.54 11.98
N ILE A 215 4.48 -1.19 12.32
CA ILE A 215 4.83 0.14 12.80
C ILE A 215 4.46 1.21 11.76
N ASP A 216 4.87 1.02 10.51
CA ASP A 216 4.62 1.97 9.44
C ASP A 216 3.12 2.10 9.09
N THR A 217 2.35 1.01 9.22
CA THR A 217 0.90 1.07 9.03
C THR A 217 0.23 1.84 10.16
N ALA A 218 0.64 1.64 11.41
CA ALA A 218 0.14 2.40 12.56
C ALA A 218 0.42 3.90 12.39
N ALA A 219 1.63 4.25 11.97
CA ALA A 219 2.01 5.62 11.63
C ALA A 219 1.12 6.22 10.54
N ALA A 220 0.91 5.49 9.44
CA ALA A 220 0.11 5.96 8.30
C ALA A 220 -1.38 6.13 8.63
N LYS A 221 -1.94 5.29 9.51
CA LYS A 221 -3.32 5.42 9.99
C LYS A 221 -3.52 6.65 10.88
N LYS A 222 -2.45 7.22 11.45
CA LYS A 222 -2.45 8.42 12.31
C LYS A 222 -3.48 8.38 13.45
N ASN A 223 -3.73 7.20 13.99
CA ASN A 223 -4.68 7.02 15.08
C ASN A 223 -3.93 7.03 16.41
N MET A 224 -4.39 7.87 17.35
CA MET A 224 -3.80 8.01 18.69
C MET A 224 -3.79 6.71 19.49
N LYS A 225 -4.68 5.77 19.22
CA LYS A 225 -4.73 4.46 19.87
C LYS A 225 -3.44 3.65 19.75
N TYR A 226 -2.63 3.91 18.69
CA TYR A 226 -1.37 3.22 18.48
C TYR A 226 -0.18 3.82 19.25
N ILE A 227 -0.36 4.98 19.91
CA ILE A 227 0.74 5.65 20.62
C ILE A 227 1.31 4.74 21.70
N GLY A 228 0.45 4.17 22.56
CA GLY A 228 0.90 3.28 23.63
C GLY A 228 1.66 2.07 23.14
N GLU A 229 1.20 1.45 22.06
CA GLU A 229 1.88 0.30 21.44
C GLU A 229 3.26 0.69 20.86
N LEU A 230 3.33 1.82 20.18
CA LEU A 230 4.59 2.33 19.65
C LEU A 230 5.56 2.75 20.75
N GLU A 231 5.09 3.34 21.85
CA GLU A 231 5.92 3.66 23.01
C GLU A 231 6.49 2.41 23.69
N GLN A 232 5.74 1.32 23.77
CA GLN A 232 6.25 0.04 24.29
C GLN A 232 7.43 -0.47 23.42
N LEU A 233 7.40 -0.26 22.10
CA LEU A 233 8.48 -0.66 21.22
C LEU A 233 9.77 0.15 21.40
N LEU A 234 9.75 1.26 22.11
CA LEU A 234 10.97 2.02 22.44
C LEU A 234 11.90 1.25 23.41
N THR A 235 11.38 0.24 24.10
CA THR A 235 12.19 -0.65 24.96
C THR A 235 12.72 -1.89 24.24
N ASN A 236 12.45 -2.03 22.94
CA ASN A 236 12.89 -3.17 22.16
C ASN A 236 14.42 -3.24 22.06
N GLU A 237 15.01 -4.43 22.04
CA GLU A 237 16.45 -4.60 21.91
C GLU A 237 16.99 -4.20 20.53
N ASN A 238 16.16 -4.28 19.50
CA ASN A 238 16.53 -3.92 18.14
C ASN A 238 16.38 -2.41 17.90
N ASP A 239 17.50 -1.76 17.60
CA ASP A 239 17.57 -0.32 17.40
C ASP A 239 16.78 0.17 16.18
N GLU A 240 16.70 -0.63 15.11
CA GLU A 240 15.87 -0.28 13.95
C GLU A 240 14.40 -0.22 14.31
N ILE A 241 13.91 -1.12 15.17
CA ILE A 241 12.53 -1.08 15.68
C ILE A 241 12.29 0.19 16.48
N LYS A 242 13.22 0.59 17.37
CA LYS A 242 13.12 1.85 18.12
C LYS A 242 13.04 3.05 17.20
N ILE A 243 13.92 3.11 16.18
CA ILE A 243 13.94 4.21 15.20
C ILE A 243 12.61 4.28 14.42
N HIS A 244 12.11 3.12 13.95
CA HIS A 244 10.82 3.06 13.27
C HIS A 244 9.67 3.47 14.19
N ALA A 245 9.66 3.05 15.45
CA ALA A 245 8.64 3.43 16.43
C ALA A 245 8.66 4.94 16.70
N LEU A 246 9.83 5.54 16.92
CA LEU A 246 9.99 6.99 17.07
C LEU A 246 9.52 7.75 15.83
N LYS A 247 9.84 7.25 14.62
CA LYS A 247 9.36 7.81 13.38
C LYS A 247 7.82 7.74 13.28
N GLY A 248 7.24 6.59 13.66
CA GLY A 248 5.79 6.41 13.69
C GLY A 248 5.10 7.38 14.66
N LEU A 249 5.63 7.54 15.85
CA LEU A 249 5.15 8.50 16.84
C LEU A 249 5.24 9.95 16.33
N PHE A 250 6.34 10.29 15.67
CA PHE A 250 6.47 11.61 15.02
C PHE A 250 5.42 11.82 13.91
N GLU A 251 5.12 10.80 13.11
CA GLU A 251 4.10 10.90 12.03
C GLU A 251 2.68 11.02 12.56
N ILE A 252 2.37 10.38 13.69
CA ILE A 252 1.09 10.54 14.40
C ILE A 252 0.96 11.97 14.93
N GLY A 253 2.06 12.55 15.46
CA GLY A 253 2.16 13.96 15.77
C GLY A 253 1.43 14.39 17.03
N VAL A 254 1.18 13.48 17.97
CA VAL A 254 0.57 13.75 19.28
C VAL A 254 1.45 13.14 20.36
N ILE A 255 1.88 13.94 21.32
CA ILE A 255 2.68 13.55 22.49
C ILE A 255 1.99 14.04 23.72
N GLU A 256 1.45 13.13 24.53
CA GLU A 256 0.77 13.45 25.79
C GLU A 256 1.75 13.62 26.95
N ASN A 257 2.83 12.85 26.95
CA ASN A 257 3.83 12.83 28.00
C ASN A 257 5.24 12.77 27.39
N ILE A 258 6.12 13.66 27.81
CA ILE A 258 7.52 13.73 27.36
C ILE A 258 8.39 12.61 27.97
N ASN A 259 8.03 12.09 29.14
CA ASN A 259 8.89 11.20 29.92
C ASN A 259 9.38 9.94 29.17
N PRO A 260 8.57 9.26 28.36
CA PRO A 260 9.04 8.10 27.58
C PRO A 260 10.20 8.40 26.63
N TYR A 261 10.37 9.66 26.23
CA TYR A 261 11.36 10.06 25.21
C TYR A 261 12.65 10.62 25.81
N ILE A 262 12.64 11.10 27.06
CA ILE A 262 13.78 11.70 27.74
C ILE A 262 15.02 10.79 27.74
N PRO A 263 14.93 9.47 28.05
CA PRO A 263 16.10 8.58 28.08
C PRO A 263 16.85 8.52 26.75
N PHE A 264 16.17 8.80 25.65
CA PHE A 264 16.73 8.71 24.31
C PHE A 264 17.50 9.96 23.85
N VAL A 265 17.44 11.04 24.62
CA VAL A 265 18.25 12.24 24.39
C VAL A 265 19.74 11.96 24.50
N THR A 266 20.12 10.95 25.29
CA THR A 266 21.51 10.50 25.50
C THR A 266 21.78 9.13 24.87
N SER A 267 20.98 8.67 23.93
CA SER A 267 21.20 7.42 23.22
C SER A 267 22.54 7.41 22.48
N ASP A 268 23.23 6.29 22.46
CA ASP A 268 24.48 6.12 21.69
C ASP A 268 24.25 6.31 20.18
N LEU A 269 23.02 6.06 19.68
CA LEU A 269 22.65 6.19 18.28
C LEU A 269 22.18 7.62 17.99
N TRP A 270 22.89 8.30 17.11
CA TRP A 270 22.53 9.66 16.71
C TRP A 270 21.17 9.75 16.00
N GLU A 271 20.76 8.71 15.26
CA GLU A 271 19.43 8.61 14.63
C GLU A 271 18.31 8.67 15.64
N VAL A 272 18.47 7.99 16.78
CA VAL A 272 17.52 8.01 17.88
C VAL A 272 17.44 9.41 18.49
N ARG A 273 18.61 10.03 18.80
CA ARG A 273 18.68 11.41 19.31
C ARG A 273 18.04 12.42 18.34
N LEU A 274 18.29 12.25 17.03
CA LEU A 274 17.66 13.04 15.98
C LEU A 274 16.12 12.93 16.00
N MET A 275 15.61 11.72 16.10
CA MET A 275 14.16 11.48 16.09
C MET A 275 13.48 12.06 17.33
N VAL A 276 14.11 11.96 18.48
CA VAL A 276 13.62 12.60 19.72
C VAL A 276 13.59 14.13 19.58
N GLY A 277 14.63 14.73 19.00
CA GLY A 277 14.65 16.15 18.68
C GLY A 277 13.50 16.58 17.75
N LYS A 278 13.07 15.72 16.81
CA LYS A 278 11.87 15.95 15.98
C LYS A 278 10.56 15.83 16.78
N ILE A 279 10.46 14.81 17.63
CA ILE A 279 9.26 14.54 18.44
C ILE A 279 8.96 15.70 19.38
N PHE A 280 9.98 16.32 19.95
CA PHE A 280 9.83 17.45 20.85
C PHE A 280 9.18 18.70 20.23
N LYS A 281 9.01 18.73 18.92
CA LYS A 281 8.16 19.73 18.24
C LYS A 281 6.70 19.71 18.72
N TYR A 282 6.20 18.55 19.15
CA TYR A 282 4.83 18.37 19.62
C TYR A 282 4.67 18.60 21.12
N VAL A 283 5.76 18.98 21.81
CA VAL A 283 5.79 19.27 23.25
C VAL A 283 6.03 20.77 23.44
N PRO A 284 5.29 21.47 24.33
CA PRO A 284 5.55 22.88 24.58
C PRO A 284 7.02 23.13 24.95
N LEU A 285 7.61 24.18 24.38
CA LEU A 285 9.04 24.49 24.51
C LEU A 285 9.46 24.63 25.99
N SER A 286 8.59 25.13 26.86
CA SER A 286 8.85 25.23 28.29
C SER A 286 9.21 23.92 28.98
N TYR A 287 8.73 22.79 28.45
CA TYR A 287 9.04 21.44 28.94
C TYR A 287 10.17 20.76 28.16
N SER A 288 10.27 21.01 26.86
CA SER A 288 11.23 20.32 25.99
C SER A 288 12.58 21.05 25.87
N TYR A 289 12.64 22.34 26.23
CA TYR A 289 13.83 23.17 26.03
C TYR A 289 15.11 22.60 26.67
N PRO A 290 15.12 22.13 27.94
CA PRO A 290 16.35 21.60 28.54
C PRO A 290 16.96 20.45 27.74
N TYR A 291 16.13 19.61 27.18
CA TYR A 291 16.54 18.46 26.36
C TYR A 291 16.93 18.87 24.94
N LEU A 292 16.22 19.83 24.35
CA LEU A 292 16.59 20.41 23.05
C LEU A 292 17.91 21.19 23.12
N GLU A 293 18.17 21.87 24.23
CA GLU A 293 19.45 22.55 24.49
C GLU A 293 20.60 21.54 24.58
N GLN A 294 20.39 20.39 25.22
CA GLN A 294 21.37 19.31 25.24
C GLN A 294 21.62 18.76 23.84
N LEU A 295 20.57 18.51 23.03
CA LEU A 295 20.69 18.07 21.65
C LEU A 295 21.29 19.14 20.73
N LEU A 296 21.18 20.41 21.05
CA LEU A 296 21.84 21.50 20.31
C LEU A 296 23.36 21.45 20.47
N GLN A 297 23.87 20.87 21.54
CA GLN A 297 25.28 20.65 21.83
C GLN A 297 25.74 19.21 21.47
N ASP A 298 24.95 18.48 20.68
CA ASP A 298 25.28 17.12 20.25
C ASP A 298 26.53 17.09 19.35
N GLU A 299 27.33 16.02 19.44
CA GLU A 299 28.47 15.81 18.56
C GLU A 299 28.09 15.71 17.08
N ASN A 300 26.89 15.18 16.78
CA ASN A 300 26.38 14.99 15.43
C ASN A 300 25.69 16.25 14.88
N TRP A 301 26.15 16.72 13.73
CA TRP A 301 25.61 17.91 13.08
C TRP A 301 24.10 17.86 12.79
N TRP A 302 23.57 16.68 12.37
CA TRP A 302 22.16 16.49 12.07
C TRP A 302 21.28 16.66 13.30
N VAL A 303 21.78 16.19 14.45
CA VAL A 303 21.07 16.30 15.74
C VAL A 303 21.03 17.76 16.16
N ARG A 304 22.17 18.47 16.13
CA ARG A 304 22.22 19.92 16.43
C ARG A 304 21.29 20.73 15.54
N SER A 305 21.32 20.46 14.22
CA SER A 305 20.48 21.14 13.25
C SER A 305 18.99 20.93 13.50
N GLN A 306 18.62 19.70 13.85
CA GLN A 306 17.21 19.39 14.19
C GLN A 306 16.78 20.06 15.49
N ALA A 307 17.61 20.04 16.52
CA ALA A 307 17.32 20.70 17.81
C ALA A 307 17.12 22.21 17.62
N ALA A 308 18.03 22.87 16.93
CA ALA A 308 17.93 24.31 16.61
C ALA A 308 16.64 24.62 15.84
N LYS A 309 16.32 23.79 14.84
CA LYS A 309 15.08 23.92 14.05
C LYS A 309 13.83 23.76 14.91
N THR A 310 13.80 22.74 15.77
CA THR A 310 12.67 22.48 16.65
C THR A 310 12.46 23.62 17.64
N ILE A 311 13.53 24.15 18.25
CA ILE A 311 13.47 25.36 19.10
C ILE A 311 12.90 26.54 18.31
N ALA A 312 13.43 26.80 17.10
CA ALA A 312 13.03 27.95 16.29
C ALA A 312 11.58 27.88 15.76
N GLU A 313 10.93 26.72 15.79
CA GLU A 313 9.52 26.57 15.38
C GLU A 313 8.55 27.14 16.43
N ASP A 314 8.96 27.21 17.69
CA ASP A 314 8.17 27.83 18.77
C ASP A 314 8.18 29.35 18.71
N ARG A 315 7.17 29.99 19.30
CA ARG A 315 7.04 31.46 19.36
C ARG A 315 8.21 32.14 20.09
N GLU A 316 8.62 31.56 21.20
CA GLU A 316 9.72 32.08 22.04
C GLU A 316 11.07 31.50 21.61
N GLY A 317 11.10 30.60 20.63
CA GLY A 317 12.27 29.83 20.25
C GLY A 317 13.44 30.67 19.76
N LEU A 318 13.18 31.76 19.01
CA LEU A 318 14.26 32.64 18.57
C LEU A 318 14.90 33.39 19.72
N GLU A 319 14.13 33.80 20.72
CA GLU A 319 14.68 34.46 21.93
C GLU A 319 15.50 33.44 22.75
N LYS A 320 15.01 32.19 22.88
CA LYS A 320 15.77 31.12 23.55
C LYS A 320 17.09 30.81 22.84
N LEU A 321 17.12 30.79 21.50
CA LEU A 321 18.36 30.63 20.76
C LEU A 321 19.35 31.82 20.94
N LYS A 322 18.86 33.07 21.02
CA LYS A 322 19.68 34.24 21.34
C LYS A 322 20.23 34.18 22.75
N GLU A 323 19.39 33.78 23.71
CA GLU A 323 19.80 33.59 25.11
C GLU A 323 20.91 32.54 25.17
N PHE A 324 20.74 31.38 24.51
CA PHE A 324 21.74 30.30 24.40
C PHE A 324 23.08 30.82 23.86
N ILE A 325 23.08 31.59 22.78
CA ILE A 325 24.29 32.18 22.18
C ILE A 325 25.06 33.04 23.18
N SER A 326 24.37 33.69 24.11
CA SER A 326 24.99 34.63 25.05
C SER A 326 25.81 33.96 26.18
N TYR A 327 25.52 32.70 26.50
CA TYR A 327 26.19 31.96 27.58
C TYR A 327 26.89 30.68 27.17
N SER A 328 26.56 30.12 26.02
CA SER A 328 27.15 28.86 25.57
C SER A 328 28.61 29.03 25.16
N THR A 329 29.46 28.09 25.57
CA THR A 329 30.88 27.99 25.18
C THR A 329 31.10 27.01 24.01
N ASP A 330 30.07 26.26 23.59
CA ASP A 330 30.16 25.36 22.47
C ASP A 330 30.05 26.13 21.16
N HIS A 331 31.18 26.28 20.48
CA HIS A 331 31.28 27.04 19.23
C HIS A 331 30.38 26.46 18.13
N TYR A 332 30.29 25.12 17.97
CA TYR A 332 29.46 24.51 16.93
C TYR A 332 27.96 24.65 17.21
N ALA A 333 27.57 24.60 18.47
CA ALA A 333 26.18 24.82 18.87
C ALA A 333 25.79 26.32 18.67
N VAL A 334 26.67 27.24 18.99
CA VAL A 334 26.48 28.68 18.78
C VAL A 334 26.33 28.98 17.29
N GLU A 335 27.22 28.48 16.43
CA GLU A 335 27.11 28.65 14.98
C GLU A 335 25.78 28.10 14.43
N MET A 336 25.37 26.91 14.88
CA MET A 336 24.10 26.31 14.48
C MET A 336 22.89 27.17 14.88
N ALA A 337 22.89 27.70 16.08
CA ALA A 337 21.86 28.61 16.57
C ALA A 337 21.79 29.89 15.74
N GLN A 338 22.97 30.52 15.47
CA GLN A 338 23.08 31.73 14.63
C GLN A 338 22.55 31.48 13.21
N GLU A 339 22.97 30.38 12.56
CA GLU A 339 22.53 30.05 11.23
C GLU A 339 21.00 29.82 11.19
N THR A 340 20.45 29.16 12.20
CA THR A 340 19.00 28.91 12.29
C THR A 340 18.23 30.23 12.44
N ILE A 341 18.69 31.15 13.25
CA ILE A 341 18.09 32.50 13.40
C ILE A 341 18.11 33.25 12.07
N MET A 342 19.27 33.29 11.38
CA MET A 342 19.41 33.95 10.09
C MET A 342 18.46 33.40 9.03
N ARG A 343 18.37 32.06 8.92
CA ARG A 343 17.44 31.40 8.00
C ARG A 343 15.99 31.80 8.28
N LYS A 344 15.58 31.83 9.54
CA LYS A 344 14.18 32.12 9.92
C LYS A 344 13.83 33.60 9.66
N GLN A 345 14.80 34.52 9.77
CA GLN A 345 14.62 35.93 9.49
C GLN A 345 14.68 36.28 8.00
N GLY A 346 15.49 35.55 7.22
CA GLY A 346 15.60 35.73 5.77
C GLY A 346 14.44 35.13 4.95
N THR A 347 13.58 34.34 5.56
CA THR A 347 12.38 33.76 4.95
C THR A 347 11.09 34.57 5.21
N ARG A 348 11.21 35.72 5.85
CA ARG A 348 10.16 36.75 5.99
C ARG A 348 10.35 37.83 4.96
#